data_2de26dfe66bc762287cd434de1f5b6ac
#
_entry.id   2de26dfe66bc762287cd434de1f5b6ac
#
_cell.length_a   1.000
_cell.length_b   1.000
_cell.length_c   1.000
_cell.angle_alpha   90.00
_cell.angle_beta   90.00
_cell.angle_gamma   90.00
#
_symmetry.space_group_name_H-M   'P 1'
#
loop_
_entity.id
_entity.type
_entity.pdbx_description
1 polymer ?
#
loop_
_entity_poly.entity_id
_entity_poly.type
_entity_poly.pdbx_seq_one_letter_code
_entity_poly.pdbx_strand_id
1 'polypeptide(L)'
;MIAGTGLGLALSALGLLTGATTASAATAKDGKWINPALGRFPAGGQYGAPRGGGAHAGQDVSNSTGTAVYAAAAGTVVRRSWGGGIAGRTGNALVVSHGNGQYTYYGHLSAYRVALNATVAAGQRIADMGATGNVTGPHLHFETHSGGIGVTVNPVTFMATRGVDLGGGWPRIDPGASGKTVVVIQYLMTQRGYSLVADGQYGSVSSAAVKQFQKAKGLVADGQVGPATWPHLVYTLRQGGSGSHVRALQNALNRRSAGLLVDGTFGAVTTSAVRTYQSLNRLVVDGEAGPVTWKALVG
;
A
#
# COMPACT_ATOMS: atom_id res chain seq x y z
N MET A 1 64.90 -20.45 -28.56
CA MET A 1 64.80 -19.27 -27.70
C MET A 1 63.63 -18.43 -28.17
N ILE A 2 62.89 -17.93 -27.24
CA ILE A 2 61.77 -16.98 -27.27
C ILE A 2 60.37 -17.64 -27.33
N ALA A 3 59.75 -17.61 -26.16
CA ALA A 3 58.37 -17.94 -25.84
C ALA A 3 57.41 -16.92 -26.42
N GLY A 4 56.30 -17.39 -26.95
CA GLY A 4 55.13 -16.58 -27.36
C GLY A 4 53.96 -16.95 -26.48
N THR A 5 53.57 -16.06 -25.58
CA THR A 5 52.40 -16.16 -24.70
C THR A 5 51.12 -15.90 -25.48
N GLY A 6 50.28 -16.89 -25.62
CA GLY A 6 48.95 -16.73 -26.14
C GLY A 6 47.99 -16.15 -25.08
N LEU A 7 47.45 -14.97 -25.36
CA LEU A 7 46.41 -14.35 -24.57
C LEU A 7 45.05 -14.91 -25.03
N GLY A 8 44.46 -15.74 -24.21
CA GLY A 8 43.08 -16.21 -24.41
C GLY A 8 42.08 -15.10 -24.00
N LEU A 9 41.33 -14.57 -24.97
CA LEU A 9 40.19 -13.70 -24.71
C LEU A 9 38.98 -14.57 -24.27
N ALA A 10 38.66 -14.49 -23.01
CA ALA A 10 37.38 -15.01 -22.52
C ALA A 10 36.28 -14.00 -22.89
N LEU A 11 35.44 -14.35 -23.84
CA LEU A 11 34.17 -13.66 -24.05
C LEU A 11 33.23 -13.99 -22.87
N SER A 12 33.07 -13.05 -21.96
CA SER A 12 31.99 -13.07 -20.98
C SER A 12 30.70 -12.70 -21.68
N ALA A 13 29.81 -13.65 -21.83
CA ALA A 13 28.43 -13.43 -22.25
C ALA A 13 27.72 -12.56 -21.23
N LEU A 14 27.51 -11.30 -21.57
CA LEU A 14 26.68 -10.38 -20.81
C LEU A 14 25.22 -10.76 -21.04
N GLY A 15 24.66 -11.56 -20.12
CA GLY A 15 23.24 -11.88 -20.12
C GLY A 15 22.44 -10.61 -19.90
N LEU A 16 21.65 -10.22 -20.89
CA LEU A 16 20.60 -9.22 -20.72
C LEU A 16 19.60 -9.73 -19.66
N LEU A 17 19.76 -9.27 -18.45
CA LEU A 17 18.68 -9.30 -17.46
C LEU A 17 17.62 -8.31 -17.94
N THR A 18 16.61 -8.80 -18.64
CA THR A 18 15.36 -8.07 -18.86
C THR A 18 14.79 -7.75 -17.48
N GLY A 19 14.95 -6.49 -17.07
CA GLY A 19 14.46 -5.99 -15.81
C GLY A 19 12.95 -6.09 -15.75
N ALA A 20 12.44 -7.13 -15.09
CA ALA A 20 11.13 -7.06 -14.51
C ALA A 20 11.17 -5.89 -13.52
N THR A 21 10.52 -4.79 -13.85
CA THR A 21 10.29 -3.68 -12.92
C THR A 21 9.45 -4.24 -11.78
N THR A 22 10.12 -4.64 -10.71
CA THR A 22 9.48 -4.93 -9.44
C THR A 22 8.82 -3.64 -8.99
N ALA A 23 7.49 -3.60 -9.05
CA ALA A 23 6.75 -2.55 -8.38
C ALA A 23 7.23 -2.56 -6.92
N SER A 24 7.93 -1.50 -6.52
CA SER A 24 8.55 -1.41 -5.21
C SER A 24 7.47 -1.50 -4.15
N ALA A 25 7.44 -2.61 -3.42
CA ALA A 25 6.68 -2.68 -2.18
C ALA A 25 7.18 -1.53 -1.29
N ALA A 26 6.27 -0.72 -0.74
CA ALA A 26 6.64 0.39 0.10
C ALA A 26 7.48 -0.12 1.27
N THR A 27 8.71 0.33 1.37
CA THR A 27 9.64 -0.08 2.44
C THR A 27 9.13 0.46 3.77
N ALA A 28 9.16 -0.35 4.80
CA ALA A 28 8.84 0.09 6.16
C ALA A 28 9.73 1.26 6.58
N LYS A 29 9.18 2.19 7.38
CA LYS A 29 9.89 3.38 7.86
C LYS A 29 11.19 3.03 8.60
N ASP A 30 11.23 1.91 9.30
CA ASP A 30 12.39 1.35 10.00
C ASP A 30 13.15 0.27 9.21
N GLY A 31 12.76 0.02 7.97
CA GLY A 31 13.32 -1.00 7.10
C GLY A 31 12.97 -2.46 7.48
N LYS A 32 12.19 -2.67 8.54
CA LYS A 32 11.87 -4.01 9.07
C LYS A 32 10.57 -4.59 8.54
N TRP A 33 9.61 -3.74 8.17
CA TRP A 33 8.28 -4.14 7.69
C TRP A 33 8.03 -3.60 6.29
N ILE A 34 7.31 -4.38 5.48
CA ILE A 34 6.95 -4.01 4.11
C ILE A 34 5.50 -4.41 3.80
N ASN A 35 4.93 -3.83 2.75
CA ASN A 35 3.64 -4.25 2.22
C ASN A 35 3.75 -5.67 1.60
N PRO A 36 2.96 -6.66 2.08
CA PRO A 36 3.06 -8.05 1.64
C PRO A 36 2.54 -8.30 0.23
N ALA A 37 1.67 -7.44 -0.31
CA ALA A 37 1.16 -7.57 -1.67
C ALA A 37 0.60 -6.25 -2.19
N LEU A 38 0.73 -6.04 -3.49
CA LEU A 38 0.05 -4.94 -4.18
C LEU A 38 -1.38 -5.37 -4.53
N GLY A 39 -2.33 -4.44 -4.38
CA GLY A 39 -3.72 -4.68 -4.74
C GLY A 39 -4.66 -3.62 -4.19
N ARG A 40 -5.96 -3.87 -4.36
CA ARG A 40 -7.03 -3.02 -3.85
C ARG A 40 -7.75 -3.72 -2.69
N PHE A 41 -8.34 -2.95 -1.77
CA PHE A 41 -9.22 -3.51 -0.77
C PHE A 41 -10.61 -3.72 -1.40
N PRO A 42 -11.13 -4.96 -1.47
CA PRO A 42 -12.48 -5.21 -1.94
C PRO A 42 -13.50 -4.74 -0.89
N ALA A 43 -14.71 -4.41 -1.35
CA ALA A 43 -15.83 -4.13 -0.44
C ALA A 43 -16.07 -5.33 0.48
N GLY A 44 -16.24 -5.09 1.78
CA GLY A 44 -16.37 -6.13 2.79
C GLY A 44 -15.10 -6.90 3.12
N GLY A 45 -13.95 -6.58 2.51
CA GLY A 45 -12.66 -7.21 2.78
C GLY A 45 -11.86 -6.58 3.93
N GLN A 46 -12.40 -5.59 4.60
CA GLN A 46 -11.72 -4.93 5.73
C GLN A 46 -11.81 -5.76 7.01
N TYR A 47 -10.79 -5.61 7.87
CA TYR A 47 -10.79 -6.19 9.21
C TYR A 47 -12.04 -5.79 10.00
N GLY A 48 -12.67 -6.74 10.65
CA GLY A 48 -13.88 -6.52 11.44
C GLY A 48 -15.17 -6.47 10.61
N ALA A 49 -15.12 -6.61 9.28
CA ALA A 49 -16.32 -6.67 8.45
C ALA A 49 -17.22 -7.85 8.88
N PRO A 50 -18.55 -7.68 8.93
CA PRO A 50 -19.47 -8.77 9.27
C PRO A 50 -19.34 -9.95 8.30
N ARG A 51 -19.28 -11.16 8.84
CA ARG A 51 -19.30 -12.45 8.12
C ARG A 51 -20.35 -13.35 8.77
N GLY A 52 -20.87 -14.34 8.04
CA GLY A 52 -21.86 -15.28 8.57
C GLY A 52 -21.42 -16.11 9.78
N GLY A 53 -20.12 -16.16 10.09
CA GLY A 53 -19.53 -16.86 11.24
C GLY A 53 -18.75 -15.96 12.19
N GLY A 54 -18.94 -14.63 12.15
CA GLY A 54 -18.23 -13.68 13.01
C GLY A 54 -17.66 -12.49 12.25
N ALA A 55 -16.68 -11.80 12.84
CA ALA A 55 -16.00 -10.68 12.22
C ALA A 55 -14.83 -11.14 11.34
N HIS A 56 -14.58 -10.44 10.23
CA HIS A 56 -13.45 -10.70 9.34
C HIS A 56 -12.13 -10.48 10.08
N ALA A 57 -11.27 -11.48 10.11
CA ALA A 57 -10.07 -11.52 10.95
C ALA A 57 -8.84 -10.87 10.33
N GLY A 58 -8.92 -10.46 9.07
CA GLY A 58 -7.81 -9.90 8.31
C GLY A 58 -8.21 -8.74 7.41
N GLN A 59 -7.30 -8.34 6.56
CA GLN A 59 -7.51 -7.41 5.47
C GLN A 59 -7.32 -8.15 4.15
N ASP A 60 -8.37 -8.14 3.32
CA ASP A 60 -8.27 -8.69 1.97
C ASP A 60 -7.62 -7.67 1.03
N VAL A 61 -6.70 -8.16 0.19
CA VAL A 61 -6.01 -7.39 -0.85
C VAL A 61 -6.20 -8.11 -2.18
N SER A 62 -7.10 -7.60 -3.03
CA SER A 62 -7.45 -8.22 -4.31
C SER A 62 -6.47 -7.84 -5.42
N ASN A 63 -6.03 -8.85 -6.16
CA ASN A 63 -5.28 -8.73 -7.40
C ASN A 63 -5.41 -10.06 -8.18
N SER A 64 -4.76 -10.18 -9.33
CA SER A 64 -4.79 -11.39 -10.16
C SER A 64 -4.12 -12.57 -9.48
N THR A 65 -4.60 -13.79 -9.78
CA THR A 65 -3.90 -15.04 -9.44
C THR A 65 -2.46 -14.99 -9.95
N GLY A 66 -1.51 -15.45 -9.14
CA GLY A 66 -0.08 -15.42 -9.46
C GLY A 66 0.64 -14.13 -9.04
N THR A 67 -0.09 -13.09 -8.58
CA THR A 67 0.54 -11.91 -7.98
C THR A 67 1.44 -12.30 -6.83
N ALA A 68 2.68 -11.78 -6.82
CA ALA A 68 3.66 -12.12 -5.81
C ALA A 68 3.22 -11.68 -4.41
N VAL A 69 3.39 -12.57 -3.43
CA VAL A 69 3.17 -12.32 -2.01
C VAL A 69 4.51 -12.37 -1.29
N TYR A 70 4.78 -11.36 -0.49
CA TYR A 70 6.07 -11.15 0.18
C TYR A 70 5.93 -11.28 1.70
N ALA A 71 7.00 -11.72 2.37
CA ALA A 71 7.06 -11.67 3.82
C ALA A 71 7.01 -10.22 4.30
N ALA A 72 6.03 -9.88 5.12
CA ALA A 72 5.85 -8.52 5.63
C ALA A 72 7.01 -8.05 6.53
N ALA A 73 7.70 -8.98 7.18
CA ALA A 73 8.93 -8.74 7.93
C ALA A 73 9.80 -10.01 7.90
N ALA A 74 11.06 -9.89 8.34
CA ALA A 74 11.92 -11.04 8.54
C ALA A 74 11.35 -11.98 9.61
N GLY A 75 11.54 -13.30 9.44
CA GLY A 75 10.98 -14.26 10.39
C GLY A 75 11.16 -15.71 9.94
N THR A 76 10.42 -16.60 10.59
CA THR A 76 10.42 -18.04 10.31
C THR A 76 9.01 -18.48 9.92
N VAL A 77 8.88 -19.28 8.85
CA VAL A 77 7.63 -19.91 8.44
C VAL A 77 7.27 -21.00 9.45
N VAL A 78 6.31 -20.72 10.32
CA VAL A 78 5.89 -21.65 11.38
C VAL A 78 4.69 -22.50 11.03
N ARG A 79 3.94 -22.13 9.97
CA ARG A 79 2.85 -22.93 9.42
C ARG A 79 2.80 -22.82 7.90
N ARG A 80 2.50 -23.94 7.24
CA ARG A 80 2.33 -24.06 5.78
C ARG A 80 1.33 -25.18 5.52
N SER A 81 0.06 -24.84 5.50
CA SER A 81 -1.04 -25.82 5.39
C SER A 81 -2.34 -25.17 4.99
N TRP A 82 -3.38 -25.98 4.77
CA TRP A 82 -4.74 -25.50 4.58
C TRP A 82 -5.21 -24.69 5.80
N GLY A 83 -5.71 -23.47 5.56
CA GLY A 83 -6.12 -22.55 6.61
C GLY A 83 -5.01 -22.16 7.61
N GLY A 84 -3.73 -22.48 7.32
CA GLY A 84 -2.65 -22.27 8.26
C GLY A 84 -2.81 -23.03 9.59
N GLY A 85 -3.67 -24.07 9.61
CA GLY A 85 -4.03 -24.77 10.84
C GLY A 85 -4.77 -23.89 11.87
N ILE A 86 -5.44 -22.83 11.44
CA ILE A 86 -6.25 -21.94 12.28
C ILE A 86 -7.73 -22.20 11.98
N ALA A 87 -8.52 -22.44 13.03
CA ALA A 87 -9.95 -22.68 12.90
C ALA A 87 -10.67 -21.54 12.17
N GLY A 88 -11.59 -21.88 11.28
CA GLY A 88 -12.37 -20.93 10.49
C GLY A 88 -11.61 -20.31 9.29
N ARG A 89 -10.33 -20.66 9.05
CA ARG A 89 -9.59 -20.26 7.85
C ARG A 89 -9.61 -21.38 6.82
N THR A 90 -9.67 -21.01 5.54
CA THR A 90 -9.72 -21.95 4.41
C THR A 90 -8.70 -21.58 3.35
N GLY A 91 -8.37 -22.53 2.47
CA GLY A 91 -7.39 -22.33 1.40
C GLY A 91 -5.95 -22.50 1.86
N ASN A 92 -5.04 -22.52 0.90
CA ASN A 92 -3.61 -22.61 1.18
C ASN A 92 -3.12 -21.39 1.94
N ALA A 93 -2.35 -21.60 3.00
CA ALA A 93 -1.88 -20.50 3.83
C ALA A 93 -0.48 -20.72 4.41
N LEU A 94 0.18 -19.59 4.71
CA LEU A 94 1.43 -19.50 5.46
C LEU A 94 1.20 -18.68 6.73
N VAL A 95 1.93 -19.03 7.80
CA VAL A 95 2.11 -18.16 8.97
C VAL A 95 3.60 -17.96 9.18
N VAL A 96 4.00 -16.69 9.30
CA VAL A 96 5.39 -16.30 9.60
C VAL A 96 5.46 -15.74 11.01
N SER A 97 6.37 -16.26 11.83
CA SER A 97 6.69 -15.74 13.16
C SER A 97 7.79 -14.69 13.05
N HIS A 98 7.58 -13.52 13.66
CA HIS A 98 8.53 -12.41 13.68
C HIS A 98 9.18 -12.22 15.05
N GLY A 99 8.97 -13.18 15.98
CA GLY A 99 9.36 -13.05 17.36
C GLY A 99 8.39 -12.21 18.21
N ASN A 100 8.63 -12.13 19.52
CA ASN A 100 7.87 -11.31 20.46
C ASN A 100 6.34 -11.49 20.40
N GLY A 101 5.86 -12.70 20.07
CA GLY A 101 4.43 -13.00 19.92
C GLY A 101 3.76 -12.35 18.70
N GLN A 102 4.53 -11.89 17.74
CA GLN A 102 4.02 -11.28 16.51
C GLN A 102 4.08 -12.27 15.34
N TYR A 103 2.97 -12.37 14.60
CA TYR A 103 2.86 -13.25 13.43
C TYR A 103 2.10 -12.56 12.32
N THR A 104 2.37 -12.99 11.08
CA THR A 104 1.56 -12.65 9.92
C THR A 104 1.03 -13.90 9.24
N TYR A 105 -0.21 -13.83 8.81
CA TYR A 105 -0.91 -14.88 8.08
C TYR A 105 -1.15 -14.43 6.64
N TYR A 106 -0.96 -15.36 5.71
CA TYR A 106 -1.14 -15.15 4.27
C TYR A 106 -2.02 -16.27 3.73
N GLY A 107 -3.26 -15.95 3.37
CA GLY A 107 -4.28 -16.92 2.97
C GLY A 107 -4.63 -16.88 1.48
N HIS A 108 -5.36 -17.91 1.06
CA HIS A 108 -5.90 -18.12 -0.29
C HIS A 108 -4.85 -18.25 -1.40
N LEU A 109 -3.66 -18.76 -1.05
CA LEU A 109 -2.49 -18.83 -1.93
C LEU A 109 -2.69 -19.85 -3.06
N SER A 110 -2.21 -19.53 -4.27
CA SER A 110 -2.14 -20.48 -5.39
C SER A 110 -0.88 -21.33 -5.35
N ALA A 111 0.22 -20.79 -4.83
CA ALA A 111 1.49 -21.49 -4.73
C ALA A 111 2.30 -21.01 -3.52
N TYR A 112 3.05 -21.93 -2.92
CA TYR A 112 4.07 -21.63 -1.92
C TYR A 112 5.43 -21.50 -2.61
N ARG A 113 6.25 -20.54 -2.15
CA ARG A 113 7.62 -20.30 -2.63
C ARG A 113 8.69 -20.57 -1.59
N VAL A 114 8.26 -20.98 -0.40
CA VAL A 114 9.14 -21.29 0.75
C VAL A 114 8.67 -22.57 1.43
N ALA A 115 9.59 -23.24 2.12
CA ALA A 115 9.30 -24.43 2.91
C ALA A 115 8.81 -24.06 4.33
N LEU A 116 8.19 -25.03 5.02
CA LEU A 116 7.97 -24.96 6.44
C LEU A 116 9.32 -24.87 7.16
N ASN A 117 9.40 -24.10 8.23
CA ASN A 117 10.60 -23.79 9.01
C ASN A 117 11.67 -22.97 8.27
N ALA A 118 11.41 -22.51 7.04
CA ALA A 118 12.34 -21.62 6.34
C ALA A 118 12.41 -20.25 7.04
N THR A 119 13.63 -19.73 7.19
CA THR A 119 13.84 -18.33 7.55
C THR A 119 13.63 -17.47 6.29
N VAL A 120 12.93 -16.34 6.45
CA VAL A 120 12.61 -15.41 5.37
C VAL A 120 13.06 -14.01 5.75
N ALA A 121 13.52 -13.25 4.78
CA ALA A 121 13.81 -11.82 4.92
C ALA A 121 12.53 -10.99 4.67
N ALA A 122 12.46 -9.78 5.23
CA ALA A 122 11.44 -8.80 4.84
C ALA A 122 11.53 -8.56 3.31
N GLY A 123 10.40 -8.62 2.61
CA GLY A 123 10.36 -8.48 1.16
C GLY A 123 10.76 -9.71 0.34
N GLN A 124 11.09 -10.81 0.97
CA GLN A 124 11.27 -12.06 0.23
C GLN A 124 9.91 -12.57 -0.29
N ARG A 125 9.84 -12.93 -1.58
CA ARG A 125 8.65 -13.60 -2.14
C ARG A 125 8.48 -14.96 -1.49
N ILE A 126 7.34 -15.17 -0.82
CA ILE A 126 7.03 -16.39 -0.06
C ILE A 126 5.91 -17.21 -0.67
N ALA A 127 5.07 -16.59 -1.50
CA ALA A 127 3.93 -17.24 -2.10
C ALA A 127 3.43 -16.47 -3.32
N ASP A 128 2.39 -17.03 -3.95
CA ASP A 128 1.61 -16.39 -5.00
C ASP A 128 0.14 -16.29 -4.58
N MET A 129 -0.45 -15.14 -4.85
CA MET A 129 -1.87 -14.88 -4.61
C MET A 129 -2.74 -15.86 -5.39
N GLY A 130 -3.84 -16.30 -4.83
CA GLY A 130 -4.75 -17.24 -5.46
C GLY A 130 -6.19 -17.03 -5.05
N ALA A 131 -6.97 -18.07 -5.24
CA ALA A 131 -8.39 -18.15 -4.89
C ALA A 131 -8.72 -19.52 -4.28
N THR A 132 -7.80 -20.07 -3.48
CA THR A 132 -8.03 -21.36 -2.81
C THR A 132 -8.88 -21.20 -1.56
N GLY A 133 -9.73 -22.18 -1.27
CA GLY A 133 -10.66 -22.14 -0.14
C GLY A 133 -12.02 -21.51 -0.49
N ASN A 134 -12.74 -21.05 0.51
CA ASN A 134 -14.08 -20.47 0.36
C ASN A 134 -13.98 -18.97 0.04
N VAL A 135 -13.84 -18.61 -1.24
CA VAL A 135 -13.65 -17.25 -1.72
C VAL A 135 -14.40 -16.98 -3.01
N THR A 136 -14.71 -15.72 -3.29
CA THR A 136 -15.42 -15.28 -4.50
C THR A 136 -14.50 -14.84 -5.64
N GLY A 137 -13.20 -14.72 -5.37
CA GLY A 137 -12.22 -14.31 -6.37
C GLY A 137 -10.81 -14.18 -5.82
N PRO A 138 -9.81 -13.96 -6.68
CA PRO A 138 -8.41 -13.94 -6.26
C PRO A 138 -8.11 -12.76 -5.35
N HIS A 139 -7.52 -13.04 -4.19
CA HIS A 139 -7.03 -12.05 -3.24
C HIS A 139 -6.04 -12.68 -2.25
N LEU A 140 -5.26 -11.85 -1.60
CA LEU A 140 -4.54 -12.20 -0.39
C LEU A 140 -5.43 -11.86 0.82
N HIS A 141 -5.75 -12.85 1.65
CA HIS A 141 -6.25 -12.61 3.00
C HIS A 141 -5.05 -12.46 3.94
N PHE A 142 -4.83 -11.24 4.43
CA PHE A 142 -3.67 -10.90 5.25
C PHE A 142 -4.12 -10.63 6.69
N GLU A 143 -3.54 -11.38 7.65
CA GLU A 143 -3.77 -11.11 9.08
C GLU A 143 -2.46 -10.71 9.75
N THR A 144 -2.58 -9.90 10.80
CA THR A 144 -1.52 -9.62 11.77
C THR A 144 -1.99 -10.11 13.13
N HIS A 145 -1.11 -10.85 13.82
CA HIS A 145 -1.41 -11.38 15.15
C HIS A 145 -0.45 -10.78 16.18
N SER A 146 -0.93 -10.52 17.39
CA SER A 146 -0.13 -9.99 18.49
C SER A 146 -0.52 -10.70 19.79
N GLY A 147 0.45 -11.32 20.46
CA GLY A 147 0.23 -12.11 21.66
C GLY A 147 0.09 -13.62 21.40
N GLY A 148 -0.01 -14.05 20.13
CA GLY A 148 -0.12 -15.46 19.77
C GLY A 148 -0.79 -15.67 18.42
N ILE A 149 -0.63 -16.88 17.86
CA ILE A 149 -1.30 -17.25 16.59
C ILE A 149 -2.82 -17.29 16.83
N GLY A 150 -3.58 -16.60 15.99
CA GLY A 150 -5.03 -16.49 16.09
C GLY A 150 -5.52 -15.29 16.91
N VAL A 151 -4.64 -14.60 17.63
CA VAL A 151 -4.97 -13.33 18.30
C VAL A 151 -4.80 -12.18 17.30
N THR A 152 -5.85 -11.96 16.50
CA THR A 152 -5.80 -11.01 15.38
C THR A 152 -5.93 -9.56 15.85
N VAL A 153 -5.19 -8.69 15.21
CA VAL A 153 -5.28 -7.22 15.33
C VAL A 153 -5.49 -6.63 13.94
N ASN A 154 -6.03 -5.41 13.86
CA ASN A 154 -6.31 -4.76 12.57
C ASN A 154 -5.01 -4.59 11.74
N PRO A 155 -4.87 -5.28 10.59
CA PRO A 155 -3.63 -5.24 9.80
C PRO A 155 -3.28 -3.85 9.29
N VAL A 156 -4.28 -3.04 8.93
CA VAL A 156 -4.06 -1.68 8.42
C VAL A 156 -3.43 -0.81 9.52
N THR A 157 -3.98 -0.85 10.73
CA THR A 157 -3.44 -0.11 11.87
C THR A 157 -2.09 -0.67 12.32
N PHE A 158 -1.97 -2.01 12.42
CA PHE A 158 -0.73 -2.67 12.83
C PHE A 158 0.45 -2.33 11.89
N MET A 159 0.23 -2.34 10.59
CA MET A 159 1.24 -2.00 9.59
C MET A 159 1.51 -0.50 9.54
N ALA A 160 0.48 0.34 9.70
CA ALA A 160 0.63 1.80 9.72
C ALA A 160 1.52 2.29 10.88
N THR A 161 1.41 1.69 12.08
CA THR A 161 2.31 2.03 13.22
C THR A 161 3.77 1.64 12.95
N ARG A 162 4.03 0.86 11.91
CA ARG A 162 5.36 0.45 11.44
C ARG A 162 5.80 1.20 10.18
N GLY A 163 5.06 2.25 9.81
CA GLY A 163 5.36 3.08 8.64
C GLY A 163 4.97 2.43 7.30
N VAL A 164 4.23 1.32 7.31
CA VAL A 164 3.82 0.59 6.10
C VAL A 164 2.38 0.89 5.75
N ASP A 165 2.17 1.38 4.54
CA ASP A 165 0.85 1.44 3.92
C ASP A 165 0.58 0.14 3.16
N LEU A 166 -0.48 -0.59 3.51
CA LEU A 166 -0.88 -1.80 2.81
C LEU A 166 -1.42 -1.53 1.39
N GLY A 167 -1.54 -0.27 0.96
CA GLY A 167 -1.90 0.12 -0.40
C GLY A 167 -3.37 -0.04 -0.76
N GLY A 168 -4.18 -0.63 0.10
CA GLY A 168 -5.62 -0.66 -0.06
C GLY A 168 -6.28 0.58 0.57
N GLY A 169 -7.52 0.85 0.19
CA GLY A 169 -8.27 1.98 0.77
C GLY A 169 -8.00 3.34 0.10
N TRP A 170 -7.13 3.43 -0.90
CA TRP A 170 -7.11 4.58 -1.78
C TRP A 170 -8.37 4.58 -2.65
N PRO A 171 -9.13 5.67 -2.67
CA PRO A 171 -10.33 5.72 -3.49
C PRO A 171 -9.96 5.71 -4.97
N ARG A 172 -10.84 5.13 -5.79
CA ARG A 172 -10.77 5.26 -7.23
C ARG A 172 -11.62 6.46 -7.65
N ILE A 173 -10.99 7.41 -8.34
CA ILE A 173 -11.64 8.57 -8.92
C ILE A 173 -11.51 8.47 -10.44
N ASP A 174 -12.64 8.33 -11.10
CA ASP A 174 -12.71 8.18 -12.55
C ASP A 174 -12.94 9.54 -13.25
N PRO A 175 -12.58 9.69 -14.53
CA PRO A 175 -13.01 10.81 -15.35
C PRO A 175 -14.53 10.96 -15.30
N GLY A 176 -15.02 12.19 -15.18
CA GLY A 176 -16.43 12.51 -14.97
C GLY A 176 -16.83 12.66 -13.50
N ALA A 177 -16.00 12.25 -12.54
CA ALA A 177 -16.26 12.48 -11.12
C ALA A 177 -16.26 13.96 -10.76
N SER A 178 -16.94 14.31 -9.67
CA SER A 178 -16.96 15.69 -9.14
C SER A 178 -16.87 15.70 -7.62
N GLY A 179 -16.55 16.87 -7.04
CA GLY A 179 -16.56 17.12 -5.61
C GLY A 179 -15.19 17.35 -4.97
N LYS A 180 -15.18 17.39 -3.64
CA LYS A 180 -13.99 17.84 -2.87
C LYS A 180 -12.76 16.97 -3.06
N THR A 181 -12.89 15.66 -3.33
CA THR A 181 -11.73 14.79 -3.62
C THR A 181 -11.09 15.16 -4.96
N VAL A 182 -11.90 15.59 -5.94
CA VAL A 182 -11.38 16.10 -7.21
C VAL A 182 -10.60 17.40 -7.00
N VAL A 183 -11.09 18.32 -6.17
CA VAL A 183 -10.35 19.54 -5.76
C VAL A 183 -8.97 19.17 -5.19
N VAL A 184 -8.91 18.15 -4.31
CA VAL A 184 -7.65 17.66 -3.73
C VAL A 184 -6.70 17.17 -4.84
N ILE A 185 -7.20 16.36 -5.78
CA ILE A 185 -6.40 15.86 -6.90
C ILE A 185 -5.86 17.02 -7.74
N GLN A 186 -6.71 17.99 -8.09
CA GLN A 186 -6.34 19.14 -8.91
C GLN A 186 -5.24 19.98 -8.26
N TYR A 187 -5.32 20.25 -6.95
CA TYR A 187 -4.24 20.93 -6.22
C TYR A 187 -2.94 20.12 -6.17
N LEU A 188 -3.03 18.81 -5.97
CA LEU A 188 -1.84 17.93 -5.98
C LEU A 188 -1.20 17.90 -7.37
N MET A 189 -2.01 17.83 -8.43
CA MET A 189 -1.54 17.88 -9.81
C MET A 189 -0.90 19.22 -10.15
N THR A 190 -1.48 20.34 -9.68
CA THR A 190 -0.89 21.68 -9.83
C THR A 190 0.49 21.74 -9.17
N GLN A 191 0.66 21.14 -7.99
CA GLN A 191 1.96 21.07 -7.34
C GLN A 191 2.96 20.22 -8.11
N ARG A 192 2.49 19.25 -8.92
CA ARG A 192 3.32 18.44 -9.83
C ARG A 192 3.66 19.13 -11.14
N GLY A 193 3.25 20.39 -11.32
CA GLY A 193 3.52 21.19 -12.52
C GLY A 193 2.45 21.11 -13.62
N TYR A 194 1.31 20.49 -13.35
CA TYR A 194 0.17 20.44 -14.26
C TYR A 194 -0.82 21.57 -13.92
N SER A 195 -0.93 22.56 -14.79
CA SER A 195 -1.82 23.72 -14.56
C SER A 195 -3.29 23.31 -14.62
N LEU A 196 -3.91 23.10 -13.47
CA LEU A 196 -5.32 22.76 -13.33
C LEU A 196 -6.03 23.79 -12.47
N VAL A 197 -7.28 24.11 -12.86
CA VAL A 197 -8.22 24.83 -12.00
C VAL A 197 -8.79 23.85 -10.98
N ALA A 198 -8.76 24.21 -9.69
CA ALA A 198 -9.29 23.37 -8.63
C ALA A 198 -10.81 23.60 -8.46
N ASP A 199 -11.57 23.31 -9.51
CA ASP A 199 -13.03 23.51 -9.62
C ASP A 199 -13.85 22.32 -9.12
N GLY A 200 -13.18 21.21 -8.83
CA GLY A 200 -13.84 19.99 -8.39
C GLY A 200 -14.54 19.20 -9.51
N GLN A 201 -14.27 19.52 -10.78
CA GLN A 201 -14.79 18.78 -11.93
C GLN A 201 -13.68 17.96 -12.58
N TYR A 202 -13.79 16.63 -12.57
CA TYR A 202 -12.83 15.75 -13.22
C TYR A 202 -13.08 15.61 -14.71
N GLY A 203 -12.99 16.75 -15.43
CA GLY A 203 -13.21 16.83 -16.87
C GLY A 203 -12.04 16.29 -17.70
N SER A 204 -12.12 16.49 -19.02
CA SER A 204 -11.11 16.05 -19.99
C SER A 204 -9.72 16.62 -19.69
N VAL A 205 -9.63 17.88 -19.26
CA VAL A 205 -8.35 18.54 -18.90
C VAL A 205 -7.68 17.85 -17.71
N SER A 206 -8.43 17.60 -16.64
CA SER A 206 -7.91 16.87 -15.46
C SER A 206 -7.48 15.43 -15.83
N SER A 207 -8.30 14.73 -16.63
CA SER A 207 -7.99 13.38 -17.09
C SER A 207 -6.74 13.34 -17.97
N ALA A 208 -6.58 14.28 -18.90
CA ALA A 208 -5.39 14.37 -19.74
C ALA A 208 -4.12 14.63 -18.91
N ALA A 209 -4.18 15.54 -17.94
CA ALA A 209 -3.07 15.81 -17.03
C ALA A 209 -2.69 14.57 -16.22
N VAL A 210 -3.66 13.85 -15.67
CA VAL A 210 -3.40 12.60 -14.92
C VAL A 210 -2.80 11.54 -15.82
N LYS A 211 -3.25 11.36 -17.06
CA LYS A 211 -2.62 10.43 -18.02
C LYS A 211 -1.14 10.78 -18.29
N GLN A 212 -0.83 12.06 -18.44
CA GLN A 212 0.56 12.50 -18.60
C GLN A 212 1.40 12.21 -17.35
N PHE A 213 0.86 12.50 -16.16
CA PHE A 213 1.51 12.19 -14.89
C PHE A 213 1.76 10.68 -14.74
N GLN A 214 0.76 9.85 -15.01
CA GLN A 214 0.86 8.40 -14.96
C GLN A 214 1.96 7.88 -15.91
N LYS A 215 1.99 8.38 -17.15
CA LYS A 215 3.05 8.05 -18.12
C LYS A 215 4.43 8.45 -17.60
N ALA A 216 4.57 9.65 -17.03
CA ALA A 216 5.84 10.11 -16.44
C ALA A 216 6.29 9.28 -15.23
N LYS A 217 5.35 8.57 -14.56
CA LYS A 217 5.64 7.66 -13.43
C LYS A 217 5.73 6.19 -13.84
N GLY A 218 5.66 5.86 -15.13
CA GLY A 218 5.68 4.47 -15.60
C GLY A 218 4.42 3.69 -15.25
N LEU A 219 3.30 4.36 -14.97
CA LEU A 219 2.01 3.74 -14.65
C LEU A 219 1.17 3.55 -15.92
N VAL A 220 0.13 2.72 -15.82
CA VAL A 220 -0.91 2.66 -16.85
C VAL A 220 -1.59 4.03 -16.96
N ALA A 221 -1.55 4.63 -18.15
CA ALA A 221 -2.07 5.97 -18.39
C ALA A 221 -3.59 5.93 -18.71
N ASP A 222 -4.39 5.44 -17.76
CA ASP A 222 -5.85 5.30 -17.87
C ASP A 222 -6.62 6.57 -17.51
N GLY A 223 -5.96 7.53 -16.86
CA GLY A 223 -6.55 8.76 -16.36
C GLY A 223 -7.38 8.60 -15.10
N GLN A 224 -7.29 7.46 -14.42
CA GLN A 224 -7.97 7.21 -13.14
C GLN A 224 -7.00 7.47 -11.99
N VAL A 225 -7.44 8.15 -10.95
CA VAL A 225 -6.65 8.30 -9.73
C VAL A 225 -7.08 7.21 -8.74
N GLY A 226 -6.35 6.12 -8.75
CA GLY A 226 -6.59 4.93 -7.93
C GLY A 226 -5.36 4.52 -7.11
N PRO A 227 -5.37 3.29 -6.53
CA PRO A 227 -4.31 2.79 -5.67
C PRO A 227 -2.89 2.84 -6.28
N ALA A 228 -2.77 2.74 -7.61
CA ALA A 228 -1.49 2.88 -8.28
C ALA A 228 -1.05 4.35 -8.43
N THR A 229 -1.99 5.29 -8.50
CA THR A 229 -1.69 6.71 -8.80
C THR A 229 -1.49 7.53 -7.52
N TRP A 230 -2.34 7.35 -6.50
CA TRP A 230 -2.30 8.12 -5.25
C TRP A 230 -0.93 8.15 -4.55
N PRO A 231 -0.22 7.02 -4.38
CA PRO A 231 1.07 7.02 -3.69
C PRO A 231 2.13 7.91 -4.38
N HIS A 232 2.03 8.05 -5.70
CA HIS A 232 2.92 8.93 -6.48
C HIS A 232 2.43 10.38 -6.49
N LEU A 233 1.15 10.61 -6.19
CA LEU A 233 0.54 11.93 -6.25
C LEU A 233 0.71 12.71 -4.95
N VAL A 234 0.52 12.07 -3.79
CA VAL A 234 0.60 12.71 -2.48
C VAL A 234 2.04 13.08 -2.07
N TYR A 235 2.14 13.94 -1.09
CA TYR A 235 3.40 14.38 -0.49
C TYR A 235 3.36 14.13 1.02
N THR A 236 4.52 13.86 1.62
CA THR A 236 4.63 13.98 3.07
C THR A 236 4.76 15.45 3.44
N LEU A 237 3.80 15.96 4.18
CA LEU A 237 3.70 17.36 4.56
C LEU A 237 3.84 17.52 6.06
N ARG A 238 4.52 18.60 6.48
CA ARG A 238 4.74 18.96 7.88
C ARG A 238 4.72 20.48 8.06
N GLN A 239 4.68 20.91 9.28
CA GLN A 239 4.72 22.34 9.63
C GLN A 239 5.90 23.06 8.94
N GLY A 240 5.64 24.26 8.44
CA GLY A 240 6.55 25.06 7.64
C GLY A 240 6.40 24.87 6.13
N GLY A 241 5.68 23.85 5.67
CA GLY A 241 5.38 23.63 4.25
C GLY A 241 4.40 24.67 3.70
N SER A 242 4.47 24.95 2.39
CA SER A 242 3.54 25.86 1.72
C SER A 242 3.34 25.46 0.25
N GLY A 243 2.22 25.89 -0.35
CA GLY A 243 1.91 25.67 -1.76
C GLY A 243 0.62 24.90 -2.01
N SER A 244 0.43 24.48 -3.28
CA SER A 244 -0.81 23.83 -3.72
C SER A 244 -1.06 22.49 -3.01
N HIS A 245 -0.02 21.73 -2.71
CA HIS A 245 -0.13 20.48 -1.95
C HIS A 245 -0.62 20.69 -0.51
N VAL A 246 -0.32 21.85 0.11
CA VAL A 246 -0.89 22.22 1.41
C VAL A 246 -2.36 22.61 1.27
N ARG A 247 -2.74 23.36 0.19
CA ARG A 247 -4.15 23.60 -0.10
C ARG A 247 -4.93 22.31 -0.32
N ALA A 248 -4.32 21.31 -0.97
CA ALA A 248 -4.91 19.98 -1.10
C ALA A 248 -5.19 19.35 0.28
N LEU A 249 -4.21 19.41 1.20
CA LEU A 249 -4.35 18.88 2.57
C LEU A 249 -5.46 19.62 3.36
N GLN A 250 -5.46 20.94 3.32
CA GLN A 250 -6.48 21.74 3.99
C GLN A 250 -7.89 21.42 3.48
N ASN A 251 -8.06 21.25 2.16
CA ASN A 251 -9.32 20.80 1.57
C ASN A 251 -9.70 19.36 2.02
N ALA A 252 -8.74 18.45 2.08
CA ALA A 252 -8.98 17.09 2.55
C ALA A 252 -9.40 17.06 4.03
N LEU A 253 -8.77 17.87 4.88
CA LEU A 253 -9.14 18.04 6.30
C LEU A 253 -10.52 18.69 6.42
N ASN A 254 -10.83 19.69 5.60
CA ASN A 254 -12.16 20.35 5.59
C ASN A 254 -13.29 19.42 5.15
N ARG A 255 -13.01 18.39 4.34
CA ARG A 255 -13.99 17.31 4.10
C ARG A 255 -14.38 16.58 5.40
N ARG A 256 -13.49 16.59 6.39
CA ARG A 256 -13.66 15.97 7.71
C ARG A 256 -14.00 17.02 8.79
N SER A 257 -14.57 18.16 8.37
CA SER A 257 -15.07 19.23 9.24
C SER A 257 -14.00 19.98 10.06
N ALA A 258 -12.76 20.08 9.55
CA ALA A 258 -11.68 20.78 10.25
C ALA A 258 -11.82 22.32 10.27
N GLY A 259 -12.60 22.91 9.36
CA GLY A 259 -12.87 24.34 9.32
C GLY A 259 -11.65 25.25 9.04
N LEU A 260 -10.66 24.73 8.30
CA LEU A 260 -9.42 25.45 8.01
C LEU A 260 -9.60 26.49 6.89
N LEU A 261 -8.91 27.62 7.02
CA LEU A 261 -8.64 28.48 5.87
C LEU A 261 -7.72 27.75 4.89
N VAL A 262 -8.09 27.76 3.60
CA VAL A 262 -7.32 27.12 2.52
C VAL A 262 -6.32 28.14 1.96
N ASP A 263 -5.34 28.53 2.78
CA ASP A 263 -4.33 29.53 2.42
C ASP A 263 -3.07 28.92 1.77
N GLY A 264 -2.91 27.61 1.87
CA GLY A 264 -1.72 26.91 1.38
C GLY A 264 -0.52 27.00 2.31
N THR A 265 -0.72 27.34 3.61
CA THR A 265 0.32 27.41 4.62
C THR A 265 0.13 26.30 5.66
N PHE A 266 1.12 25.46 5.84
CA PHE A 266 1.09 24.44 6.90
C PHE A 266 1.61 25.06 8.21
N GLY A 267 0.77 25.88 8.83
CA GLY A 267 1.04 26.53 10.11
C GLY A 267 0.61 25.68 11.32
N ALA A 268 0.64 26.27 12.51
CA ALA A 268 0.25 25.62 13.76
C ALA A 268 -1.21 25.13 13.74
N VAL A 269 -2.12 25.88 13.12
CA VAL A 269 -3.55 25.50 13.01
C VAL A 269 -3.71 24.26 12.14
N THR A 270 -3.03 24.18 11.00
CA THR A 270 -3.04 22.99 10.13
C THR A 270 -2.40 21.80 10.85
N THR A 271 -1.30 22.01 11.60
CA THR A 271 -0.65 20.95 12.40
C THR A 271 -1.61 20.38 13.45
N SER A 272 -2.32 21.25 14.16
CA SER A 272 -3.32 20.84 15.15
C SER A 272 -4.45 20.02 14.51
N ALA A 273 -4.96 20.46 13.36
CA ALA A 273 -6.00 19.75 12.63
C ALA A 273 -5.53 18.36 12.15
N VAL A 274 -4.28 18.22 11.67
CA VAL A 274 -3.70 16.93 11.31
C VAL A 274 -3.63 16.02 12.53
N ARG A 275 -3.11 16.49 13.66
CA ARG A 275 -3.03 15.70 14.91
C ARG A 275 -4.40 15.29 15.42
N THR A 276 -5.37 16.18 15.40
CA THR A 276 -6.75 15.86 15.78
C THR A 276 -7.31 14.76 14.87
N TYR A 277 -7.15 14.91 13.56
CA TYR A 277 -7.60 13.91 12.60
C TYR A 277 -6.92 12.54 12.81
N GLN A 278 -5.60 12.53 13.01
CA GLN A 278 -4.83 11.33 13.30
C GLN A 278 -5.32 10.62 14.56
N SER A 279 -5.54 11.37 15.65
CA SER A 279 -6.06 10.84 16.91
C SER A 279 -7.44 10.20 16.74
N LEU A 280 -8.37 10.90 16.10
CA LEU A 280 -9.74 10.40 15.86
C LEU A 280 -9.76 9.14 14.98
N ASN A 281 -8.80 8.97 14.09
CA ASN A 281 -8.69 7.82 13.20
C ASN A 281 -7.68 6.77 13.68
N ARG A 282 -7.17 6.87 14.92
CA ARG A 282 -6.20 5.92 15.52
C ARG A 282 -4.93 5.77 14.69
N LEU A 283 -4.49 6.85 14.07
CA LEU A 283 -3.21 6.93 13.37
C LEU A 283 -2.10 7.37 14.32
N VAL A 284 -0.84 7.27 13.89
CA VAL A 284 0.29 7.89 14.62
C VAL A 284 0.07 9.41 14.67
N VAL A 285 0.06 9.98 15.86
CA VAL A 285 -0.23 11.41 16.10
C VAL A 285 1.09 12.19 16.06
N ASP A 286 1.69 12.28 14.87
CA ASP A 286 2.95 12.99 14.64
C ASP A 286 2.76 14.43 14.11
N GLY A 287 1.56 14.76 13.62
CA GLY A 287 1.25 16.04 13.00
C GLY A 287 1.77 16.15 11.57
N GLU A 288 2.24 15.05 10.96
CA GLU A 288 2.67 14.99 9.57
C GLU A 288 1.57 14.35 8.70
N ALA A 289 1.32 14.90 7.54
CA ALA A 289 0.43 14.27 6.56
C ALA A 289 1.25 13.38 5.61
N GLY A 290 1.63 12.20 6.09
CA GLY A 290 2.25 11.15 5.28
C GLY A 290 1.23 10.30 4.52
N PRO A 291 1.67 9.29 3.73
CA PRO A 291 0.78 8.47 2.88
C PRO A 291 -0.38 7.82 3.65
N VAL A 292 -0.16 7.37 4.89
CA VAL A 292 -1.20 6.76 5.72
C VAL A 292 -2.27 7.78 6.10
N THR A 293 -1.86 8.99 6.51
CA THR A 293 -2.77 10.10 6.82
C THR A 293 -3.55 10.54 5.57
N TRP A 294 -2.88 10.68 4.44
CA TRP A 294 -3.53 11.02 3.17
C TRP A 294 -4.58 9.98 2.76
N LYS A 295 -4.23 8.70 2.83
CA LYS A 295 -5.16 7.63 2.48
C LYS A 295 -6.45 7.69 3.32
N ALA A 296 -6.31 7.88 4.62
CA ALA A 296 -7.46 8.03 5.51
C ALA A 296 -8.28 9.30 5.21
N LEU A 297 -7.62 10.40 4.82
CA LEU A 297 -8.28 11.65 4.48
C LEU A 297 -9.10 11.57 3.19
N VAL A 298 -8.61 10.91 2.14
CA VAL A 298 -9.26 10.85 0.83
C VAL A 298 -10.20 9.67 0.64
N GLY A 299 -10.07 8.64 1.48
CA GLY A 299 -10.90 7.41 1.54
C GLY A 299 -12.21 7.58 2.27
#